data_ae4c75b2dc1ce1c785622992ae359b65
#
_entry.id   ae4c75b2dc1ce1c785622992ae359b65
#
_cell.length_a   1.000
_cell.length_b   1.000
_cell.length_c   1.000
_cell.angle_alpha   90.00
_cell.angle_beta   90.00
_cell.angle_gamma   90.00
#
_symmetry.space_group_name_H-M   'P 1'
#
loop_
_entity.id
_entity.type
_entity.pdbx_description
1 polymer ?
#
loop_
_entity_poly.entity_id
_entity_poly.type
_entity_poly.pdbx_seq_one_letter_code
_entity_poly.pdbx_strand_id
1 'polypeptide(L)'
;MLLLILAVISIGGLVEVVPLFYINETVEKVDGVRPYTPLELRGRDIYIREGCYLCHSQMIRPFRDEWLRYGHYSLAAESQYDHPFQWGSKRTGPDLARVGGKYSNQWHVQHLTAPRSVVTQSIMPNYPWLLDTDLDTSDVADRMHALRMTGVPYSVTQQEYDANVKKFGKTVADQLDINQAADNLLKQARDQNFDGISSRVTEIEALVAYLQMLGTLVDFTKYDEGYFTTFR
;
A
#
# COMPACT_ATOMS: atom_id res chain seq x y z
N MET A 1 -10.71 26.25 35.94
CA MET A 1 -9.40 25.92 35.34
C MET A 1 -9.51 24.83 34.28
N LEU A 2 -9.93 23.60 34.61
CA LEU A 2 -9.98 22.46 33.69
C LEU A 2 -10.85 22.74 32.42
N LEU A 3 -12.05 23.29 32.59
CA LEU A 3 -12.95 23.64 31.52
C LEU A 3 -12.35 24.70 30.58
N LEU A 4 -11.60 25.64 31.12
CA LEU A 4 -10.94 26.69 30.34
C LEU A 4 -9.79 26.10 29.51
N ILE A 5 -9.02 25.18 30.08
CA ILE A 5 -7.96 24.45 29.37
C ILE A 5 -8.57 23.61 28.23
N LEU A 6 -9.64 22.87 28.51
CA LEU A 6 -10.33 22.06 27.49
C LEU A 6 -10.89 22.95 26.36
N ALA A 7 -11.48 24.11 26.68
CA ALA A 7 -11.99 25.04 25.68
C ALA A 7 -10.87 25.57 24.78
N VAL A 8 -9.73 25.96 25.36
CA VAL A 8 -8.59 26.49 24.59
C VAL A 8 -8.00 25.41 23.69
N ILE A 9 -7.81 24.18 24.19
CA ILE A 9 -7.31 23.05 23.40
C ILE A 9 -8.30 22.69 22.26
N SER A 10 -9.60 22.70 22.56
CA SER A 10 -10.63 22.42 21.54
C SER A 10 -10.66 23.48 20.44
N ILE A 11 -10.54 24.75 20.80
CA ILE A 11 -10.47 25.84 19.80
C ILE A 11 -9.20 25.71 18.95
N GLY A 12 -8.04 25.46 19.57
CA GLY A 12 -6.78 25.24 18.84
C GLY A 12 -6.87 24.05 17.88
N GLY A 13 -7.39 22.93 18.35
CA GLY A 13 -7.60 21.75 17.52
C GLY A 13 -8.58 21.99 16.34
N LEU A 14 -9.67 22.71 16.59
CA LEU A 14 -10.63 23.06 15.52
C LEU A 14 -9.99 23.98 14.47
N VAL A 15 -9.20 24.98 14.88
CA VAL A 15 -8.52 25.89 13.95
C VAL A 15 -7.55 25.15 13.04
N GLU A 16 -6.91 24.07 13.52
CA GLU A 16 -6.00 23.26 12.72
C GLU A 16 -6.71 22.20 11.87
N VAL A 17 -7.73 21.53 12.42
CA VAL A 17 -8.39 20.38 11.78
C VAL A 17 -9.43 20.81 10.76
N VAL A 18 -10.25 21.84 11.06
CA VAL A 18 -11.35 22.25 10.19
C VAL A 18 -10.89 22.67 8.77
N PRO A 19 -9.81 23.44 8.60
CA PRO A 19 -9.32 23.80 7.27
C PRO A 19 -8.96 22.61 6.41
N LEU A 20 -8.50 21.49 6.99
CA LEU A 20 -8.12 20.29 6.24
C LEU A 20 -9.28 19.67 5.45
N PHE A 21 -10.52 19.88 5.88
CA PHE A 21 -11.72 19.43 5.15
C PHE A 21 -12.08 20.30 3.96
N TYR A 22 -11.51 21.52 3.87
CA TYR A 22 -11.78 22.48 2.79
C TYR A 22 -10.59 22.66 1.85
N ILE A 23 -9.40 22.18 2.20
CA ILE A 23 -8.22 22.25 1.37
C ILE A 23 -8.25 21.06 0.39
N ASN A 24 -8.77 21.31 -0.82
CA ASN A 24 -8.84 20.29 -1.89
C ASN A 24 -7.53 20.14 -2.68
N GLU A 25 -6.51 20.93 -2.36
CA GLU A 25 -5.27 21.03 -3.14
C GLU A 25 -4.06 20.36 -2.48
N THR A 26 -4.24 19.70 -1.34
CA THR A 26 -3.14 19.02 -0.63
C THR A 26 -2.87 17.60 -1.13
N VAL A 27 -3.78 17.03 -1.91
CA VAL A 27 -3.63 15.71 -2.50
C VAL A 27 -3.57 15.88 -4.01
N GLU A 28 -2.48 15.43 -4.60
CA GLU A 28 -2.23 15.53 -6.03
C GLU A 28 -3.29 14.75 -6.82
N LYS A 29 -3.77 15.32 -7.92
CA LYS A 29 -4.74 14.66 -8.81
C LYS A 29 -3.98 13.84 -9.84
N VAL A 30 -3.76 12.59 -9.54
CA VAL A 30 -3.04 11.66 -10.43
C VAL A 30 -3.91 10.47 -10.80
N ASP A 31 -3.71 9.96 -12.01
CA ASP A 31 -4.37 8.76 -12.51
C ASP A 31 -3.65 7.50 -12.03
N GLY A 32 -4.39 6.40 -11.96
CA GLY A 32 -3.86 5.06 -11.67
C GLY A 32 -3.89 4.65 -10.20
N VAL A 33 -3.96 5.59 -9.27
CA VAL A 33 -4.05 5.26 -7.84
C VAL A 33 -5.41 4.62 -7.55
N ARG A 34 -5.36 3.42 -7.00
CA ARG A 34 -6.52 2.59 -6.64
C ARG A 34 -6.35 1.96 -5.27
N PRO A 35 -7.43 1.52 -4.62
CA PRO A 35 -7.34 0.66 -3.43
C PRO A 35 -6.57 -0.63 -3.72
N TYR A 36 -6.05 -1.25 -2.67
CA TYR A 36 -5.42 -2.56 -2.75
C TYR A 36 -6.41 -3.63 -3.19
N THR A 37 -5.97 -4.54 -4.04
CA THR A 37 -6.70 -5.79 -4.30
C THR A 37 -6.71 -6.65 -3.04
N PRO A 38 -7.61 -7.65 -2.93
CA PRO A 38 -7.65 -8.52 -1.76
C PRO A 38 -6.31 -9.20 -1.44
N LEU A 39 -5.54 -9.63 -2.44
CA LEU A 39 -4.23 -10.24 -2.26
C LEU A 39 -3.19 -9.22 -1.77
N GLU A 40 -3.13 -8.04 -2.38
CA GLU A 40 -2.24 -6.94 -1.98
C GLU A 40 -2.54 -6.48 -0.54
N LEU A 41 -3.83 -6.41 -0.18
CA LEU A 41 -4.26 -6.05 1.17
C LEU A 41 -3.77 -7.07 2.21
N ARG A 42 -3.90 -8.37 1.93
CA ARG A 42 -3.35 -9.41 2.80
C ARG A 42 -1.83 -9.33 2.89
N GLY A 43 -1.15 -9.02 1.79
CA GLY A 43 0.30 -8.79 1.79
C GLY A 43 0.69 -7.60 2.68
N ARG A 44 -0.08 -6.50 2.62
CA ARG A 44 0.10 -5.35 3.51
C ARG A 44 -0.10 -5.71 4.99
N ASP A 45 -1.08 -6.52 5.31
CA ASP A 45 -1.32 -6.97 6.68
C ASP A 45 -0.15 -7.80 7.22
N ILE A 46 0.40 -8.68 6.38
CA ILE A 46 1.61 -9.46 6.71
C ILE A 46 2.81 -8.52 6.91
N TYR A 47 2.99 -7.53 6.03
CA TYR A 47 4.03 -6.51 6.16
C TYR A 47 3.98 -5.78 7.50
N ILE A 48 2.76 -5.45 7.97
CA ILE A 48 2.54 -4.81 9.27
C ILE A 48 2.79 -5.80 10.41
N ARG A 49 2.25 -7.01 10.31
CA ARG A 49 2.41 -8.08 11.32
C ARG A 49 3.87 -8.44 11.57
N GLU A 50 4.65 -8.58 10.51
CA GLU A 50 6.09 -8.89 10.60
C GLU A 50 6.96 -7.69 10.99
N GLY A 51 6.38 -6.49 11.09
CA GLY A 51 7.08 -5.29 11.53
C GLY A 51 8.09 -4.72 10.52
N CYS A 52 7.90 -4.97 9.24
CA CYS A 52 8.80 -4.52 8.17
C CYS A 52 9.02 -3.01 8.18
N TYR A 53 7.97 -2.23 8.53
CA TYR A 53 8.00 -0.77 8.66
C TYR A 53 8.93 -0.25 9.77
N LEU A 54 9.38 -1.11 10.69
CA LEU A 54 10.35 -0.73 11.74
C LEU A 54 11.75 -0.54 11.18
N CYS A 55 12.08 -1.23 10.09
CA CYS A 55 13.39 -1.16 9.43
C CYS A 55 13.35 -0.49 8.06
N HIS A 56 12.21 -0.51 7.37
CA HIS A 56 11.99 0.08 6.05
C HIS A 56 11.00 1.24 6.11
N SER A 57 11.30 2.33 5.41
CA SER A 57 10.32 3.38 5.14
C SER A 57 9.62 3.14 3.80
N GLN A 58 8.48 3.80 3.58
CA GLN A 58 7.75 3.85 2.31
C GLN A 58 7.39 5.29 1.96
N MET A 59 8.33 6.20 2.12
CA MET A 59 8.15 7.61 1.77
C MET A 59 9.49 8.20 1.32
N ILE A 60 9.58 8.51 0.04
CA ILE A 60 10.72 9.20 -0.55
C ILE A 60 10.48 10.69 -0.40
N ARG A 61 11.39 11.37 0.28
CA ARG A 61 11.33 12.82 0.50
C ARG A 61 11.76 13.58 -0.76
N PRO A 62 11.31 14.85 -0.95
CA PRO A 62 11.64 15.66 -2.13
C PRO A 62 13.07 16.25 -2.04
N PHE A 63 14.06 15.39 -1.76
CA PHE A 63 15.47 15.74 -1.75
C PHE A 63 16.20 15.11 -2.94
N ARG A 64 17.18 15.83 -3.49
CA ARG A 64 17.92 15.40 -4.68
C ARG A 64 18.59 14.04 -4.50
N ASP A 65 19.21 13.79 -3.35
CA ASP A 65 19.88 12.53 -3.02
C ASP A 65 18.90 11.36 -2.95
N GLU A 66 17.70 11.56 -2.42
CA GLU A 66 16.65 10.55 -2.38
C GLU A 66 16.09 10.26 -3.76
N TRP A 67 15.84 11.31 -4.55
CA TRP A 67 15.41 11.16 -5.94
C TRP A 67 16.41 10.33 -6.75
N LEU A 68 17.69 10.65 -6.66
CA LEU A 68 18.73 9.92 -7.38
C LEU A 68 18.85 8.45 -6.94
N ARG A 69 18.57 8.17 -5.67
CA ARG A 69 18.68 6.82 -5.11
C ARG A 69 17.45 5.96 -5.36
N TYR A 70 16.25 6.53 -5.20
CA TYR A 70 15.01 5.76 -5.17
C TYR A 70 14.04 6.09 -6.32
N GLY A 71 14.18 7.23 -6.97
CA GLY A 71 13.27 7.75 -7.97
C GLY A 71 12.39 8.87 -7.45
N HIS A 72 11.26 9.12 -8.12
CA HIS A 72 10.36 10.23 -7.80
C HIS A 72 9.93 10.21 -6.32
N TYR A 73 9.90 11.40 -5.67
CA TYR A 73 9.41 11.51 -4.29
C TYR A 73 7.95 11.04 -4.18
N SER A 74 7.56 10.61 -2.97
CA SER A 74 6.22 10.10 -2.71
C SER A 74 5.19 11.22 -2.73
N LEU A 75 4.05 10.96 -3.39
CA LEU A 75 2.90 11.84 -3.43
C LEU A 75 1.90 11.47 -2.32
N ALA A 76 1.17 12.46 -1.79
CA ALA A 76 0.09 12.21 -0.85
C ALA A 76 -1.00 11.31 -1.46
N ALA A 77 -1.24 11.46 -2.75
CA ALA A 77 -2.18 10.64 -3.51
C ALA A 77 -1.87 9.13 -3.44
N GLU A 78 -0.60 8.73 -3.40
CA GLU A 78 -0.21 7.32 -3.37
C GLU A 78 -0.61 6.61 -2.07
N SER A 79 -0.77 7.36 -0.97
CA SER A 79 -1.16 6.84 0.35
C SER A 79 -2.62 7.13 0.72
N GLN A 80 -3.43 7.70 -0.17
CA GLN A 80 -4.80 8.13 0.16
C GLN A 80 -5.72 7.00 0.63
N TYR A 81 -5.39 5.75 0.32
CA TYR A 81 -6.14 4.56 0.74
C TYR A 81 -5.44 3.75 1.85
N ASP A 82 -4.31 4.27 2.37
CA ASP A 82 -3.59 3.63 3.45
C ASP A 82 -4.14 4.04 4.83
N HIS A 83 -4.64 3.08 5.56
CA HIS A 83 -5.12 3.26 6.93
C HIS A 83 -4.58 2.14 7.83
N PRO A 84 -3.52 2.39 8.64
CA PRO A 84 -2.69 3.60 8.73
C PRO A 84 -1.61 3.69 7.63
N PHE A 85 -1.05 4.90 7.46
CA PHE A 85 0.10 5.12 6.59
C PHE A 85 1.31 4.28 7.01
N GLN A 86 2.04 3.74 6.03
CA GLN A 86 3.23 2.91 6.23
C GLN A 86 4.53 3.68 5.96
N TRP A 87 4.55 4.98 6.13
CA TRP A 87 5.68 5.83 5.78
C TRP A 87 6.98 5.44 6.47
N GLY A 88 6.91 5.02 7.75
CA GLY A 88 8.07 4.68 8.57
C GLY A 88 8.93 5.90 8.92
N SER A 89 9.76 5.75 9.96
CA SER A 89 10.65 6.82 10.43
C SER A 89 12.13 6.44 10.36
N LYS A 90 12.44 5.18 10.03
CA LYS A 90 13.78 4.62 10.02
C LYS A 90 14.06 3.89 8.72
N ARG A 91 15.32 3.88 8.34
CA ARG A 91 15.86 3.18 7.16
C ARG A 91 17.08 2.35 7.54
N THR A 92 16.88 1.36 8.41
CA THR A 92 17.87 0.31 8.63
C THR A 92 18.07 -0.48 7.33
N GLY A 93 16.98 -0.75 6.61
CA GLY A 93 16.94 -1.14 5.22
C GLY A 93 16.58 0.04 4.30
N PRO A 94 16.57 -0.17 2.96
CA PRO A 94 16.20 0.86 1.99
C PRO A 94 14.71 1.23 2.06
N ASP A 95 14.35 2.41 1.52
CA ASP A 95 12.97 2.80 1.29
C ASP A 95 12.32 1.88 0.24
N LEU A 96 11.06 1.47 0.49
CA LEU A 96 10.32 0.53 -0.35
C LEU A 96 9.25 1.19 -1.24
N ALA A 97 9.07 2.51 -1.18
CA ALA A 97 8.02 3.19 -1.94
C ALA A 97 8.11 2.99 -3.47
N ARG A 98 9.28 2.61 -3.99
CA ARG A 98 9.51 2.34 -5.43
C ARG A 98 10.13 0.96 -5.64
N VAL A 99 9.76 -0.02 -4.82
CA VAL A 99 10.34 -1.36 -4.94
C VAL A 99 9.65 -2.22 -6.00
N GLY A 100 8.39 -1.94 -6.29
CA GLY A 100 7.60 -2.68 -7.28
C GLY A 100 8.24 -2.65 -8.67
N GLY A 101 8.33 -3.81 -9.29
CA GLY A 101 8.97 -3.99 -10.59
C GLY A 101 10.50 -3.87 -10.61
N LYS A 102 11.13 -3.52 -9.47
CA LYS A 102 12.59 -3.34 -9.40
C LYS A 102 13.36 -4.66 -9.36
N TYR A 103 12.79 -5.65 -8.68
CA TYR A 103 13.35 -6.98 -8.54
C TYR A 103 12.33 -8.03 -9.00
N SER A 104 12.83 -9.21 -9.43
CA SER A 104 11.95 -10.32 -9.80
C SER A 104 11.22 -10.91 -8.58
N ASN A 105 10.10 -11.57 -8.83
CA ASN A 105 9.36 -12.27 -7.77
C ASN A 105 10.24 -13.28 -7.04
N GLN A 106 11.02 -14.07 -7.78
CA GLN A 106 11.96 -15.03 -7.22
C GLN A 106 13.02 -14.35 -6.33
N TRP A 107 13.51 -13.16 -6.71
CA TRP A 107 14.43 -12.41 -5.87
C TRP A 107 13.77 -12.02 -4.54
N HIS A 108 12.51 -11.56 -4.57
CA HIS A 108 11.78 -11.22 -3.34
C HIS A 108 11.61 -12.44 -2.44
N VAL A 109 11.20 -13.58 -3.00
CA VAL A 109 11.05 -14.83 -2.23
C VAL A 109 12.38 -15.23 -1.57
N GLN A 110 13.47 -15.23 -2.33
CA GLN A 110 14.80 -15.56 -1.81
C GLN A 110 15.27 -14.55 -0.76
N HIS A 111 15.03 -13.25 -1.01
CA HIS A 111 15.43 -12.21 -0.08
C HIS A 111 14.64 -12.26 1.24
N LEU A 112 13.37 -12.58 1.21
CA LEU A 112 12.54 -12.74 2.41
C LEU A 112 12.90 -13.99 3.19
N THR A 113 13.12 -15.12 2.52
CA THR A 113 13.42 -16.39 3.18
C THR A 113 14.86 -16.47 3.70
N ALA A 114 15.82 -15.92 2.93
CA ALA A 114 17.24 -15.94 3.27
C ALA A 114 17.96 -14.70 2.68
N PRO A 115 17.85 -13.50 3.30
CA PRO A 115 18.36 -12.24 2.73
C PRO A 115 19.83 -12.31 2.30
N ARG A 116 20.67 -13.03 3.06
CA ARG A 116 22.10 -13.16 2.76
C ARG A 116 22.40 -14.02 1.54
N SER A 117 21.42 -14.78 1.03
CA SER A 117 21.60 -15.57 -0.20
C SER A 117 21.70 -14.67 -1.44
N VAL A 118 21.07 -13.48 -1.41
CA VAL A 118 21.07 -12.50 -2.51
C VAL A 118 21.82 -11.21 -2.18
N VAL A 119 21.97 -10.88 -0.89
CA VAL A 119 22.74 -9.75 -0.38
C VAL A 119 23.61 -10.23 0.78
N THR A 120 24.84 -10.61 0.50
CA THR A 120 25.74 -11.28 1.45
C THR A 120 25.98 -10.54 2.76
N GLN A 121 25.92 -9.18 2.73
CA GLN A 121 26.14 -8.33 3.90
C GLN A 121 24.83 -7.91 4.58
N SER A 122 23.69 -8.51 4.20
CA SER A 122 22.39 -8.17 4.78
C SER A 122 22.35 -8.45 6.28
N ILE A 123 21.79 -7.49 7.04
CA ILE A 123 21.44 -7.63 8.45
C ILE A 123 19.95 -7.91 8.65
N MET A 124 19.18 -7.98 7.55
CA MET A 124 17.75 -8.30 7.58
C MET A 124 17.54 -9.70 8.17
N PRO A 125 16.58 -9.89 9.09
CA PRO A 125 16.19 -11.23 9.57
C PRO A 125 15.65 -12.10 8.44
N ASN A 126 15.70 -13.41 8.63
CA ASN A 126 15.08 -14.37 7.73
C ASN A 126 13.62 -14.57 8.12
N TYR A 127 12.75 -14.72 7.12
CA TYR A 127 11.30 -14.98 7.29
C TYR A 127 10.89 -16.26 6.54
N PRO A 128 11.51 -17.43 6.79
CA PRO A 128 11.24 -18.65 6.03
C PRO A 128 9.80 -19.16 6.24
N TRP A 129 9.20 -18.94 7.42
CA TRP A 129 7.83 -19.35 7.73
C TRP A 129 6.79 -18.78 6.78
N LEU A 130 7.02 -17.63 6.16
CA LEU A 130 6.09 -17.02 5.20
C LEU A 130 5.90 -17.90 3.94
N LEU A 131 6.92 -18.68 3.58
CA LEU A 131 6.86 -19.64 2.47
C LEU A 131 6.10 -20.90 2.86
N ASP A 132 6.18 -21.30 4.13
CA ASP A 132 5.60 -22.56 4.62
C ASP A 132 4.17 -22.40 5.14
N THR A 133 3.74 -21.17 5.45
CA THR A 133 2.41 -20.87 6.00
C THR A 133 1.42 -20.59 4.88
N ASP A 134 0.29 -21.29 4.89
CA ASP A 134 -0.82 -21.03 3.98
C ASP A 134 -1.49 -19.69 4.33
N LEU A 135 -1.88 -18.95 3.32
CA LEU A 135 -2.56 -17.68 3.49
C LEU A 135 -4.00 -17.90 3.99
N ASP A 136 -4.32 -17.33 5.15
CA ASP A 136 -5.70 -17.29 5.61
C ASP A 136 -6.49 -16.26 4.80
N THR A 137 -7.53 -16.71 4.12
CA THR A 137 -8.41 -15.89 3.27
C THR A 137 -9.76 -15.61 3.91
N SER A 138 -10.04 -16.20 5.08
CA SER A 138 -11.38 -16.19 5.69
C SER A 138 -11.85 -14.80 6.13
N ASP A 139 -10.93 -13.91 6.52
CA ASP A 139 -11.21 -12.58 7.06
C ASP A 139 -11.00 -11.42 6.06
N VAL A 140 -10.66 -11.72 4.79
CA VAL A 140 -10.34 -10.68 3.81
C VAL A 140 -11.52 -9.74 3.53
N ALA A 141 -12.75 -10.27 3.47
CA ALA A 141 -13.94 -9.46 3.29
C ALA A 141 -14.16 -8.50 4.47
N ASP A 142 -13.97 -8.97 5.71
CA ASP A 142 -14.14 -8.16 6.92
C ASP A 142 -13.10 -7.02 6.97
N ARG A 143 -11.86 -7.27 6.52
CA ARG A 143 -10.82 -6.25 6.40
C ARG A 143 -11.18 -5.19 5.37
N MET A 144 -11.69 -5.60 4.21
CA MET A 144 -12.16 -4.66 3.20
C MET A 144 -13.36 -3.85 3.71
N HIS A 145 -14.29 -4.47 4.47
CA HIS A 145 -15.38 -3.77 5.14
C HIS A 145 -14.85 -2.73 6.15
N ALA A 146 -13.86 -3.08 6.96
CA ALA A 146 -13.26 -2.14 7.92
C ALA A 146 -12.65 -0.92 7.21
N LEU A 147 -11.91 -1.14 6.12
CA LEU A 147 -11.35 -0.05 5.31
C LEU A 147 -12.43 0.77 4.59
N ARG A 148 -13.52 0.14 4.13
CA ARG A 148 -14.65 0.86 3.55
C ARG A 148 -15.28 1.83 4.56
N MET A 149 -15.34 1.50 5.86
CA MET A 149 -15.80 2.43 6.90
C MET A 149 -14.89 3.66 7.06
N THR A 150 -13.62 3.57 6.68
CA THR A 150 -12.68 4.71 6.67
C THR A 150 -12.68 5.49 5.35
N GLY A 151 -13.55 5.13 4.40
CA GLY A 151 -13.71 5.85 3.14
C GLY A 151 -12.99 5.23 1.93
N VAL A 152 -12.36 4.07 2.09
CA VAL A 152 -11.80 3.34 0.93
C VAL A 152 -12.95 2.81 0.06
N PRO A 153 -12.94 3.05 -1.26
CA PRO A 153 -14.09 2.76 -2.14
C PRO A 153 -14.20 1.28 -2.53
N TYR A 154 -14.21 0.39 -1.55
CA TYR A 154 -14.61 -0.99 -1.77
C TYR A 154 -16.13 -1.06 -1.95
N SER A 155 -16.61 -1.91 -2.86
CA SER A 155 -18.02 -2.02 -3.21
C SER A 155 -18.70 -3.22 -2.54
N VAL A 156 -19.95 -3.01 -2.11
CA VAL A 156 -20.88 -4.04 -1.62
C VAL A 156 -22.16 -4.04 -2.46
N THR A 157 -22.54 -2.86 -2.96
CA THR A 157 -23.74 -2.64 -3.76
C THR A 157 -23.40 -2.48 -5.24
N GLN A 158 -24.37 -2.76 -6.11
CA GLN A 158 -24.21 -2.57 -7.57
C GLN A 158 -23.91 -1.10 -7.90
N GLN A 159 -24.50 -0.14 -7.21
CA GLN A 159 -24.24 1.28 -7.43
C GLN A 159 -22.79 1.66 -7.14
N GLU A 160 -22.20 1.14 -6.05
CA GLU A 160 -20.79 1.36 -5.71
C GLU A 160 -19.86 0.70 -6.72
N TYR A 161 -20.21 -0.52 -7.15
CA TYR A 161 -19.48 -1.24 -8.18
C TYR A 161 -19.47 -0.45 -9.50
N ASP A 162 -20.62 0.05 -9.96
CA ASP A 162 -20.72 0.84 -11.20
C ASP A 162 -19.89 2.14 -11.10
N ALA A 163 -19.88 2.77 -9.92
CA ALA A 163 -19.02 3.93 -9.65
C ALA A 163 -17.54 3.57 -9.76
N ASN A 164 -17.13 2.41 -9.24
CA ASN A 164 -15.77 1.91 -9.34
C ASN A 164 -15.40 1.55 -10.79
N VAL A 165 -16.31 0.96 -11.55
CA VAL A 165 -16.09 0.70 -12.99
C VAL A 165 -15.83 2.00 -13.74
N LYS A 166 -16.59 3.05 -13.44
CA LYS A 166 -16.41 4.37 -14.06
C LYS A 166 -15.08 5.02 -13.67
N LYS A 167 -14.64 4.85 -12.43
CA LYS A 167 -13.45 5.51 -11.89
C LYS A 167 -12.16 4.76 -12.20
N PHE A 168 -12.16 3.44 -12.05
CA PHE A 168 -10.95 2.60 -12.10
C PHE A 168 -10.94 1.61 -13.27
N GLY A 169 -12.05 1.47 -13.98
CA GLY A 169 -12.23 0.45 -15.01
C GLY A 169 -12.73 -0.89 -14.44
N LYS A 170 -13.28 -1.73 -15.33
CA LYS A 170 -13.95 -2.99 -14.91
C LYS A 170 -13.02 -3.95 -14.17
N THR A 171 -11.81 -4.17 -14.69
CA THR A 171 -10.85 -5.13 -14.09
C THR A 171 -10.52 -4.80 -12.63
N VAL A 172 -10.33 -3.50 -12.34
CA VAL A 172 -10.06 -3.05 -10.96
C VAL A 172 -11.34 -3.13 -10.13
N ALA A 173 -12.49 -2.69 -10.66
CA ALA A 173 -13.76 -2.74 -9.95
C ALA A 173 -14.14 -4.17 -9.51
N ASP A 174 -13.89 -5.16 -10.38
CA ASP A 174 -14.08 -6.58 -10.04
C ASP A 174 -13.26 -6.97 -8.79
N GLN A 175 -12.01 -6.50 -8.67
CA GLN A 175 -11.14 -6.75 -7.52
C GLN A 175 -11.56 -6.00 -6.25
N LEU A 176 -12.32 -4.90 -6.39
CA LEU A 176 -12.78 -4.09 -5.26
C LEU A 176 -14.15 -4.53 -4.72
N ASP A 177 -14.78 -5.55 -5.29
CA ASP A 177 -16.05 -6.11 -4.83
C ASP A 177 -15.82 -7.03 -3.63
N ILE A 178 -16.30 -6.59 -2.45
CA ILE A 178 -16.16 -7.33 -1.19
C ILE A 178 -16.87 -8.69 -1.26
N ASN A 179 -17.99 -8.77 -1.98
CA ASN A 179 -18.76 -10.02 -2.08
C ASN A 179 -17.98 -11.16 -2.74
N GLN A 180 -16.94 -10.82 -3.50
CA GLN A 180 -16.08 -11.77 -4.21
C GLN A 180 -14.61 -11.73 -3.72
N ALA A 181 -14.36 -11.13 -2.56
CA ALA A 181 -13.02 -10.85 -2.09
C ALA A 181 -12.12 -12.10 -2.01
N ALA A 182 -12.61 -13.19 -1.44
CA ALA A 182 -11.84 -14.43 -1.32
C ALA A 182 -11.58 -15.09 -2.69
N ASP A 183 -12.56 -15.13 -3.57
CA ASP A 183 -12.42 -15.69 -4.91
C ASP A 183 -11.46 -14.85 -5.76
N ASN A 184 -11.55 -13.53 -5.69
CA ASN A 184 -10.65 -12.60 -6.34
C ASN A 184 -9.21 -12.76 -5.85
N LEU A 185 -9.00 -12.91 -4.54
CA LEU A 185 -7.70 -13.18 -3.95
C LEU A 185 -7.09 -14.46 -4.52
N LEU A 186 -7.83 -15.57 -4.44
CA LEU A 186 -7.38 -16.87 -4.92
C LEU A 186 -7.13 -16.88 -6.43
N LYS A 187 -7.95 -16.17 -7.19
CA LYS A 187 -7.75 -16.02 -8.64
C LYS A 187 -6.47 -15.23 -8.93
N GLN A 188 -6.29 -14.08 -8.28
CA GLN A 188 -5.11 -13.25 -8.49
C GLN A 188 -3.83 -14.02 -8.13
N ALA A 189 -3.80 -14.72 -7.01
CA ALA A 189 -2.66 -15.55 -6.60
C ALA A 189 -2.32 -16.63 -7.63
N ARG A 190 -3.34 -17.35 -8.15
CA ARG A 190 -3.14 -18.37 -9.19
C ARG A 190 -2.65 -17.81 -10.52
N ASP A 191 -3.20 -16.66 -10.94
CA ASP A 191 -2.87 -16.06 -12.23
C ASP A 191 -1.46 -15.45 -12.22
N GLN A 192 -1.01 -14.89 -11.11
CA GLN A 192 0.27 -14.21 -10.98
C GLN A 192 1.39 -15.10 -10.42
N ASN A 193 1.04 -16.05 -9.55
CA ASN A 193 1.95 -17.05 -8.98
C ASN A 193 3.31 -16.47 -8.59
N PHE A 194 3.32 -15.49 -7.68
CA PHE A 194 4.50 -14.72 -7.31
C PHE A 194 5.59 -15.55 -6.64
N ASP A 195 5.22 -16.63 -5.91
CA ASP A 195 6.17 -17.50 -5.21
C ASP A 195 6.59 -18.74 -6.03
N GLY A 196 5.92 -18.98 -7.16
CA GLY A 196 6.15 -20.15 -8.01
C GLY A 196 5.49 -21.45 -7.51
N ILE A 197 4.63 -21.39 -6.47
CA ILE A 197 3.95 -22.54 -5.87
C ILE A 197 2.49 -22.57 -6.32
N SER A 198 2.16 -23.34 -7.34
CA SER A 198 0.79 -23.41 -7.88
C SER A 198 -0.19 -24.26 -7.08
N SER A 199 0.30 -25.07 -6.11
CA SER A 199 -0.54 -26.00 -5.35
C SER A 199 -1.27 -25.39 -4.17
N ARG A 200 -0.82 -24.25 -3.66
CA ARG A 200 -1.37 -23.54 -2.51
C ARG A 200 -1.07 -22.04 -2.61
N VAL A 201 -1.75 -21.22 -1.84
CA VAL A 201 -1.45 -19.80 -1.71
C VAL A 201 -0.77 -19.56 -0.38
N THR A 202 0.43 -19.03 -0.39
CA THR A 202 1.26 -18.83 0.79
C THR A 202 1.22 -17.38 1.27
N GLU A 203 1.66 -17.14 2.51
CA GLU A 203 1.79 -15.77 3.02
C GLU A 203 2.83 -14.95 2.25
N ILE A 204 3.91 -15.59 1.76
CA ILE A 204 4.93 -14.91 0.95
C ILE A 204 4.37 -14.46 -0.40
N GLU A 205 3.46 -15.24 -0.99
CA GLU A 205 2.72 -14.89 -2.22
C GLU A 205 2.04 -13.52 -2.07
N ALA A 206 1.26 -13.35 -0.99
CA ALA A 206 0.57 -12.10 -0.71
C ALA A 206 1.54 -10.94 -0.43
N LEU A 207 2.59 -11.20 0.35
CA LEU A 207 3.60 -10.17 0.66
C LEU A 207 4.33 -9.70 -0.60
N VAL A 208 4.70 -10.61 -1.50
CA VAL A 208 5.36 -10.25 -2.76
C VAL A 208 4.39 -9.48 -3.67
N ALA A 209 3.10 -9.86 -3.72
CA ALA A 209 2.08 -9.11 -4.45
C ALA A 209 2.01 -7.65 -3.98
N TYR A 210 2.00 -7.42 -2.66
CA TYR A 210 2.04 -6.08 -2.08
C TYR A 210 3.32 -5.32 -2.46
N LEU A 211 4.49 -5.94 -2.30
CA LEU A 211 5.77 -5.29 -2.61
C LEU A 211 5.89 -4.94 -4.10
N GLN A 212 5.43 -5.81 -4.99
CA GLN A 212 5.47 -5.59 -6.44
C GLN A 212 4.52 -4.48 -6.92
N MET A 213 3.49 -4.16 -6.13
CA MET A 213 2.58 -3.06 -6.44
C MET A 213 3.15 -1.71 -6.01
N LEU A 214 3.99 -1.64 -4.97
CA LEU A 214 4.49 -0.39 -4.41
C LEU A 214 5.20 0.49 -5.45
N GLY A 215 4.69 1.71 -5.62
CA GLY A 215 5.25 2.71 -6.53
C GLY A 215 4.94 2.49 -8.00
N THR A 216 4.07 1.55 -8.35
CA THR A 216 3.70 1.24 -9.75
C THR A 216 2.36 1.85 -10.17
N LEU A 217 1.58 2.39 -9.24
CA LEU A 217 0.24 2.89 -9.53
C LEU A 217 0.24 4.23 -10.28
N VAL A 218 1.25 5.07 -10.07
CA VAL A 218 1.37 6.37 -10.74
C VAL A 218 2.41 6.27 -11.85
N ASP A 219 2.01 6.62 -13.07
CA ASP A 219 2.92 6.79 -14.20
C ASP A 219 3.43 8.23 -14.22
N PHE A 220 4.59 8.45 -13.61
CA PHE A 220 5.20 9.77 -13.51
C PHE A 220 5.61 10.37 -14.86
N THR A 221 5.71 9.59 -15.93
CA THR A 221 6.05 10.09 -17.27
C THR A 221 4.93 10.92 -17.90
N LYS A 222 3.71 10.82 -17.37
CA LYS A 222 2.55 11.59 -17.82
C LYS A 222 2.49 13.01 -17.29
N TYR A 223 3.35 13.34 -16.30
CA TYR A 223 3.33 14.62 -15.60
C TYR A 223 4.65 15.36 -15.78
N ASP A 224 4.59 16.65 -16.05
CA ASP A 224 5.77 17.48 -16.10
C ASP A 224 6.24 17.86 -14.66
N GLU A 225 7.47 18.32 -14.53
CA GLU A 225 8.05 18.72 -13.23
C GLU A 225 7.28 19.86 -12.54
N GLY A 226 6.58 20.70 -13.30
CA GLY A 226 5.78 21.82 -12.80
C GLY A 226 4.44 21.38 -12.24
N TYR A 227 3.88 20.26 -12.70
CA TYR A 227 2.54 19.81 -12.33
C TYR A 227 2.35 19.69 -10.83
N PHE A 228 3.29 19.03 -10.14
CA PHE A 228 3.19 18.77 -8.71
C PHE A 228 3.45 20.00 -7.82
N THR A 229 4.00 21.08 -8.38
CA THR A 229 4.23 22.33 -7.61
C THR A 229 2.93 23.07 -7.33
N THR A 230 1.86 22.80 -8.09
CA THR A 230 0.53 23.43 -7.91
C THR A 230 -0.20 22.92 -6.67
N PHE A 231 0.25 21.80 -6.08
CA PHE A 231 -0.35 21.18 -4.90
C PHE A 231 0.44 21.44 -3.60
N ARG A 232 1.29 22.44 -3.58
CA ARG A 232 2.15 22.78 -2.43
C ARG A 232 1.81 24.12 -1.84
#